data_9679cc923bda87412685c45a2deeb78d
#
_entry.id   9679cc923bda87412685c45a2deeb78d
#
_cell.length_a   1.000
_cell.length_b   1.000
_cell.length_c   1.000
_cell.angle_alpha   90.00
_cell.angle_beta   90.00
_cell.angle_gamma   90.00
#
_symmetry.space_group_name_H-M   'P 1'
#
loop_
_entity.id
_entity.type
_entity.pdbx_description
1 polymer ?
#
loop_
_entity_poly.entity_id
_entity_poly.type
_entity_poly.pdbx_seq_one_letter_code
_entity_poly.pdbx_strand_id
1 'polypeptide(L)'
;MNKKEFSLERKTYLKKIKQKKYLVLLTQLLILVLFLALWEFLANQEIIDSFITSQPSRIWKTLTNLTSNDLLKHIWVTTYETLIGFLLGTFLGIIIAIVLWWSDFLSKVSEPFLVVLNSLPKVSLGPIIIIWVGAGTPAIIVMAVAISLVVTILENLNGFIKTDKELIKMANTFKASKFQILTKIIIPANLSTFINSLKVNIGLSLVGVISGEFLVSKAGLGYLIVYGGQVFKLDLVMTSVIILGVVAGLMYASVLLLEKFILHTKKFK
;
A
#
# COMPACT_ATOMS: atom_id res chain seq x y z
N MET A 1 -33.61 17.36 21.34
CA MET A 1 -33.17 16.21 20.50
C MET A 1 -33.35 14.93 21.29
N ASN A 2 -34.39 14.15 20.98
CA ASN A 2 -34.73 12.91 21.68
C ASN A 2 -33.64 11.86 21.48
N LYS A 3 -32.98 11.43 22.57
CA LYS A 3 -32.17 10.20 22.57
C LYS A 3 -33.15 9.04 22.26
N LYS A 4 -33.02 8.45 21.05
CA LYS A 4 -33.75 7.25 20.68
C LYS A 4 -33.40 6.17 21.72
N GLU A 5 -34.37 5.81 22.58
CA GLU A 5 -34.29 4.66 23.47
C GLU A 5 -34.19 3.41 22.57
N PHE A 6 -33.04 2.81 22.54
CA PHE A 6 -32.88 1.53 21.84
C PHE A 6 -33.54 0.41 22.62
N SER A 7 -34.24 -0.49 21.93
CA SER A 7 -34.81 -1.69 22.53
C SER A 7 -33.74 -2.50 23.29
N LEU A 8 -34.15 -3.22 24.32
CA LEU A 8 -33.27 -4.02 25.18
C LEU A 8 -32.44 -5.03 24.33
N GLU A 9 -33.05 -5.64 23.32
CA GLU A 9 -32.43 -6.56 22.38
C GLU A 9 -31.32 -5.89 21.54
N ARG A 10 -31.53 -4.66 21.07
CA ARG A 10 -30.53 -3.89 20.33
C ARG A 10 -29.37 -3.52 21.23
N LYS A 11 -29.60 -3.17 22.50
CA LYS A 11 -28.50 -2.88 23.46
C LYS A 11 -27.69 -4.12 23.73
N THR A 12 -28.28 -5.29 23.92
CA THR A 12 -27.61 -6.57 24.12
C THR A 12 -26.83 -6.99 22.87
N TYR A 13 -27.39 -6.82 21.69
CA TYR A 13 -26.70 -7.08 20.40
C TYR A 13 -25.48 -6.20 20.22
N LEU A 14 -25.60 -4.89 20.44
CA LEU A 14 -24.47 -3.95 20.34
C LEU A 14 -23.38 -4.26 21.38
N LYS A 15 -23.76 -4.70 22.59
CA LYS A 15 -22.81 -5.14 23.63
C LYS A 15 -22.03 -6.37 23.18
N LYS A 16 -22.71 -7.37 22.61
CA LYS A 16 -22.07 -8.58 22.06
C LYS A 16 -21.08 -8.25 20.92
N ILE A 17 -21.47 -7.36 19.99
CA ILE A 17 -20.55 -6.90 18.91
C ILE A 17 -19.32 -6.21 19.50
N LYS A 18 -19.52 -5.34 20.50
CA LYS A 18 -18.42 -4.62 21.15
C LYS A 18 -17.49 -5.58 21.89
N GLN A 19 -18.04 -6.54 22.61
CA GLN A 19 -17.26 -7.60 23.28
C GLN A 19 -16.48 -8.43 22.28
N LYS A 20 -17.09 -8.85 21.16
CA LYS A 20 -16.40 -9.60 20.10
C LYS A 20 -15.22 -8.79 19.51
N LYS A 21 -15.40 -7.49 19.27
CA LYS A 21 -14.30 -6.62 18.82
C LYS A 21 -13.16 -6.53 19.83
N TYR A 22 -13.48 -6.39 21.13
CA TYR A 22 -12.47 -6.38 22.18
C TYR A 22 -11.73 -7.71 22.27
N LEU A 23 -12.45 -8.84 22.21
CA LEU A 23 -11.83 -10.16 22.21
C LEU A 23 -10.87 -10.33 21.03
N VAL A 24 -11.28 -9.95 19.81
CA VAL A 24 -10.42 -10.00 18.62
C VAL A 24 -9.16 -9.16 18.83
N LEU A 25 -9.30 -7.91 19.30
CA LEU A 25 -8.16 -7.04 19.55
C LEU A 25 -7.22 -7.62 20.61
N LEU A 26 -7.79 -8.13 21.71
CA LEU A 26 -7.04 -8.72 22.80
C LEU A 26 -6.29 -9.98 22.35
N THR A 27 -6.93 -10.83 21.53
CA THR A 27 -6.29 -12.01 20.94
C THR A 27 -5.14 -11.62 19.99
N GLN A 28 -5.33 -10.59 19.17
CA GLN A 28 -4.27 -10.08 18.30
C GLN A 28 -3.07 -9.55 19.09
N LEU A 29 -3.31 -8.79 20.15
CA LEU A 29 -2.25 -8.30 21.03
C LEU A 29 -1.56 -9.45 21.76
N LEU A 30 -2.32 -10.43 22.24
CA LEU A 30 -1.77 -11.62 22.92
C LEU A 30 -0.84 -12.39 21.98
N ILE A 31 -1.26 -12.64 20.73
CA ILE A 31 -0.44 -13.32 19.72
C ILE A 31 0.86 -12.54 19.47
N LEU A 32 0.79 -11.21 19.33
CA LEU A 32 1.97 -10.38 19.13
C LEU A 32 2.93 -10.45 20.32
N VAL A 33 2.40 -10.32 21.54
CA VAL A 33 3.21 -10.40 22.77
C VAL A 33 3.85 -11.78 22.93
N LEU A 34 3.08 -12.85 22.71
CA LEU A 34 3.60 -14.22 22.76
C LEU A 34 4.70 -14.47 21.72
N PHE A 35 4.50 -13.94 20.49
CA PHE A 35 5.51 -14.03 19.44
C PHE A 35 6.83 -13.33 19.85
N LEU A 36 6.74 -12.09 20.34
CA LEU A 36 7.92 -11.34 20.79
C LEU A 36 8.59 -12.00 22.00
N ALA A 37 7.81 -12.50 22.96
CA ALA A 37 8.33 -13.20 24.13
C ALA A 37 9.01 -14.51 23.76
N LEU A 38 8.42 -15.27 22.82
CA LEU A 38 9.00 -16.52 22.32
C LEU A 38 10.30 -16.24 21.56
N TRP A 39 10.33 -15.20 20.71
CA TRP A 39 11.54 -14.80 19.99
C TRP A 39 12.66 -14.41 20.94
N GLU A 40 12.39 -13.56 21.93
CA GLU A 40 13.37 -13.19 22.96
C GLU A 40 13.85 -14.40 23.76
N PHE A 41 12.94 -15.30 24.14
CA PHE A 41 13.27 -16.53 24.89
C PHE A 41 14.19 -17.45 24.07
N LEU A 42 13.85 -17.72 22.81
CA LEU A 42 14.64 -18.60 21.93
C LEU A 42 16.03 -18.03 21.65
N ALA A 43 16.16 -16.71 21.51
CA ALA A 43 17.43 -16.02 21.33
C ALA A 43 18.29 -16.06 22.59
N ASN A 44 17.69 -15.86 23.77
CA ASN A 44 18.40 -15.90 25.04
C ASN A 44 18.86 -17.33 25.44
N GLN A 45 18.14 -18.38 24.97
CA GLN A 45 18.53 -19.78 25.17
C GLN A 45 19.51 -20.27 24.09
N GLU A 46 20.00 -19.40 23.21
CA GLU A 46 20.91 -19.74 22.10
C GLU A 46 20.35 -20.83 21.15
N ILE A 47 19.02 -21.08 21.18
CA ILE A 47 18.34 -22.00 20.25
C ILE A 47 18.36 -21.41 18.85
N ILE A 48 18.22 -20.09 18.76
CA ILE A 48 18.41 -19.31 17.52
C ILE A 48 19.61 -18.37 17.73
N ASP A 49 20.44 -18.27 16.69
CA ASP A 49 21.59 -17.37 16.74
C ASP A 49 21.15 -15.90 16.74
N SER A 50 21.30 -15.26 17.89
CA SER A 50 20.93 -13.85 18.10
C SER A 50 21.78 -12.89 17.27
N PHE A 51 22.94 -13.31 16.78
CA PHE A 51 23.73 -12.51 15.85
C PHE A 51 23.03 -12.41 14.47
N ILE A 52 22.43 -13.51 14.00
CA ILE A 52 21.77 -13.57 12.70
C ILE A 52 20.34 -13.03 12.78
N THR A 53 19.56 -13.49 13.75
CA THR A 53 18.13 -13.19 13.85
C THR A 53 17.83 -11.93 14.63
N SER A 54 18.83 -11.35 15.34
CA SER A 54 18.61 -10.32 16.35
C SER A 54 17.67 -10.81 17.47
N GLN A 55 17.23 -9.91 18.32
CA GLN A 55 16.22 -10.16 19.36
C GLN A 55 15.52 -8.85 19.75
N PRO A 56 14.29 -8.87 20.26
CA PRO A 56 13.52 -7.68 20.59
C PRO A 56 14.25 -6.66 21.47
N SER A 57 15.00 -7.11 22.49
CA SER A 57 15.78 -6.21 23.37
C SER A 57 16.93 -5.51 22.62
N ARG A 58 17.63 -6.19 21.73
CA ARG A 58 18.70 -5.60 20.91
C ARG A 58 18.14 -4.62 19.86
N ILE A 59 17.00 -4.96 19.27
CA ILE A 59 16.27 -4.08 18.36
C ILE A 59 15.89 -2.78 19.06
N TRP A 60 15.35 -2.87 20.28
CA TRP A 60 15.00 -1.68 21.08
C TRP A 60 16.22 -0.81 21.38
N LYS A 61 17.34 -1.41 21.78
CA LYS A 61 18.60 -0.71 22.00
C LYS A 61 19.13 -0.04 20.72
N THR A 62 19.03 -0.71 19.58
CA THR A 62 19.44 -0.17 18.29
C THR A 62 18.53 0.98 17.87
N LEU A 63 17.21 0.86 18.08
CA LEU A 63 16.25 1.91 17.81
C LEU A 63 16.56 3.19 18.61
N THR A 64 16.84 3.07 19.90
CA THR A 64 17.20 4.22 20.76
C THR A 64 18.51 4.89 20.32
N ASN A 65 19.49 4.13 19.86
CA ASN A 65 20.73 4.66 19.31
C ASN A 65 20.54 5.32 17.94
N LEU A 66 19.64 4.79 17.10
CA LEU A 66 19.33 5.37 15.78
C LEU A 66 18.55 6.69 15.89
N THR A 67 17.75 6.89 16.94
CA THR A 67 17.03 8.16 17.13
C THR A 67 17.97 9.34 17.31
N SER A 68 19.21 9.13 17.77
CA SER A 68 20.28 10.13 17.84
C SER A 68 21.07 10.28 16.52
N ASN A 69 20.90 9.37 15.55
CA ASN A 69 21.70 9.24 14.32
C ASN A 69 20.84 9.27 13.04
N ASP A 70 20.16 10.40 12.77
CA ASP A 70 19.45 10.66 11.50
C ASP A 70 18.32 9.68 11.13
N LEU A 71 17.81 8.86 12.04
CA LEU A 71 16.71 7.94 11.77
C LEU A 71 15.51 8.63 11.09
N LEU A 72 15.12 9.81 11.57
CA LEU A 72 14.02 10.58 11.01
C LEU A 72 14.26 10.93 9.53
N LYS A 73 15.51 11.20 9.15
CA LYS A 73 15.88 11.46 7.77
C LYS A 73 15.64 10.21 6.90
N HIS A 74 16.03 9.03 7.36
CA HIS A 74 15.83 7.79 6.62
C HIS A 74 14.34 7.47 6.47
N ILE A 75 13.53 7.62 7.52
CA ILE A 75 12.08 7.46 7.47
C ILE A 75 11.47 8.46 6.49
N TRP A 76 11.89 9.73 6.55
CA TRP A 76 11.38 10.78 5.67
C TRP A 76 11.68 10.50 4.20
N VAL A 77 12.91 10.09 3.86
CA VAL A 77 13.30 9.78 2.48
C VAL A 77 12.43 8.67 1.91
N THR A 78 12.35 7.51 2.59
CA THR A 78 11.51 6.40 2.13
C THR A 78 10.03 6.79 2.01
N THR A 79 9.50 7.53 3.00
CA THR A 79 8.10 7.97 2.99
C THR A 79 7.82 8.94 1.85
N TYR A 80 8.70 9.90 1.62
CA TYR A 80 8.60 10.89 0.54
C TYR A 80 8.63 10.19 -0.84
N GLU A 81 9.62 9.33 -1.07
CA GLU A 81 9.76 8.60 -2.33
C GLU A 81 8.54 7.69 -2.59
N THR A 82 8.06 7.03 -1.54
CA THR A 82 6.85 6.20 -1.64
C THR A 82 5.61 7.04 -1.96
N LEU A 83 5.44 8.17 -1.29
CA LEU A 83 4.28 9.04 -1.53
C LEU A 83 4.26 9.58 -2.95
N ILE A 84 5.40 10.05 -3.47
CA ILE A 84 5.51 10.54 -4.84
C ILE A 84 5.27 9.40 -5.85
N GLY A 85 5.93 8.25 -5.67
CA GLY A 85 5.71 7.08 -6.53
C GLY A 85 4.27 6.60 -6.53
N PHE A 86 3.63 6.55 -5.36
CA PHE A 86 2.22 6.21 -5.18
C PHE A 86 1.28 7.18 -5.91
N LEU A 87 1.48 8.49 -5.72
CA LEU A 87 0.64 9.50 -6.37
C LEU A 87 0.78 9.47 -7.89
N LEU A 88 2.01 9.42 -8.39
CA LEU A 88 2.28 9.36 -9.83
C LEU A 88 1.76 8.05 -10.45
N GLY A 89 2.06 6.91 -9.84
CA GLY A 89 1.61 5.60 -10.33
C GLY A 89 0.09 5.48 -10.36
N THR A 90 -0.57 5.97 -9.31
CA THR A 90 -2.03 5.98 -9.23
C THR A 90 -2.65 6.93 -10.26
N PHE A 91 -2.20 8.17 -10.33
CA PHE A 91 -2.74 9.17 -11.23
C PHE A 91 -2.58 8.78 -12.69
N LEU A 92 -1.37 8.40 -13.09
CA LEU A 92 -1.08 7.95 -14.46
C LEU A 92 -1.85 6.65 -14.79
N GLY A 93 -1.93 5.71 -13.85
CA GLY A 93 -2.66 4.46 -14.03
C GLY A 93 -4.15 4.67 -14.26
N ILE A 94 -4.78 5.57 -13.51
CA ILE A 94 -6.19 5.92 -13.70
C ILE A 94 -6.41 6.61 -15.06
N ILE A 95 -5.55 7.55 -15.43
CA ILE A 95 -5.65 8.23 -16.73
C ILE A 95 -5.55 7.23 -17.87
N ILE A 96 -4.57 6.33 -17.82
CA ILE A 96 -4.40 5.30 -18.86
C ILE A 96 -5.62 4.35 -18.87
N ALA A 97 -6.12 3.95 -17.72
CA ALA A 97 -7.34 3.14 -17.65
C ALA A 97 -8.56 3.82 -18.29
N ILE A 98 -8.72 5.15 -18.10
CA ILE A 98 -9.77 5.93 -18.74
C ILE A 98 -9.57 5.97 -20.27
N VAL A 99 -8.34 6.21 -20.74
CA VAL A 99 -8.02 6.24 -22.18
C VAL A 99 -8.31 4.89 -22.83
N LEU A 100 -7.92 3.78 -22.18
CA LEU A 100 -8.20 2.43 -22.67
C LEU A 100 -9.69 2.11 -22.67
N TRP A 101 -10.42 2.50 -21.63
CA TRP A 101 -11.88 2.34 -21.58
C TRP A 101 -12.59 3.15 -22.66
N TRP A 102 -12.03 4.30 -23.05
CA TRP A 102 -12.62 5.15 -24.08
C TRP A 102 -12.72 4.48 -25.45
N SER A 103 -11.84 3.54 -25.75
CA SER A 103 -11.82 2.82 -27.02
C SER A 103 -11.78 1.30 -26.78
N ASP A 104 -12.85 0.61 -27.18
CA ASP A 104 -12.97 -0.86 -27.11
C ASP A 104 -11.84 -1.55 -27.89
N PHE A 105 -11.41 -0.95 -29.01
CA PHE A 105 -10.28 -1.40 -29.78
C PHE A 105 -8.97 -1.31 -29.00
N LEU A 106 -8.66 -0.14 -28.41
CA LEU A 106 -7.45 0.04 -27.61
C LEU A 106 -7.44 -0.87 -26.39
N SER A 107 -8.58 -1.03 -25.72
CA SER A 107 -8.70 -1.96 -24.58
C SER A 107 -8.32 -3.37 -24.96
N LYS A 108 -8.90 -3.91 -26.04
CA LYS A 108 -8.63 -5.28 -26.51
C LYS A 108 -7.20 -5.47 -27.01
N VAL A 109 -6.64 -4.48 -27.70
CA VAL A 109 -5.24 -4.53 -28.17
C VAL A 109 -4.26 -4.48 -27.01
N SER A 110 -4.51 -3.66 -25.99
CA SER A 110 -3.58 -3.51 -24.85
C SER A 110 -3.67 -4.64 -23.84
N GLU A 111 -4.79 -5.35 -23.75
CA GLU A 111 -5.03 -6.43 -22.77
C GLU A 111 -3.89 -7.45 -22.68
N PRO A 112 -3.45 -8.11 -23.76
CA PRO A 112 -2.37 -9.10 -23.68
C PRO A 112 -1.03 -8.48 -23.24
N PHE A 113 -0.75 -7.24 -23.66
CA PHE A 113 0.48 -6.55 -23.22
C PHE A 113 0.44 -6.21 -21.73
N LEU A 114 -0.70 -5.76 -21.22
CA LEU A 114 -0.87 -5.46 -19.80
C LEU A 114 -0.70 -6.72 -18.93
N VAL A 115 -1.23 -7.85 -19.39
CA VAL A 115 -1.09 -9.15 -18.71
C VAL A 115 0.39 -9.55 -18.65
N VAL A 116 1.11 -9.47 -19.77
CA VAL A 116 2.55 -9.77 -19.83
C VAL A 116 3.34 -8.81 -18.93
N LEU A 117 3.10 -7.51 -19.03
CA LEU A 117 3.76 -6.50 -18.19
C LEU A 117 3.48 -6.71 -16.69
N ASN A 118 2.28 -7.19 -16.34
CA ASN A 118 1.95 -7.50 -14.96
C ASN A 118 2.72 -8.73 -14.44
N SER A 119 2.98 -9.70 -15.30
CA SER A 119 3.67 -10.94 -14.96
C SER A 119 5.20 -10.80 -14.90
N LEU A 120 5.76 -9.75 -15.49
CA LEU A 120 7.20 -9.49 -15.45
C LEU A 120 7.67 -9.20 -14.02
N PRO A 121 8.82 -9.73 -13.61
CA PRO A 121 9.45 -9.38 -12.34
C PRO A 121 10.02 -7.95 -12.41
N LYS A 122 9.14 -6.96 -12.14
CA LYS A 122 9.45 -5.54 -12.33
C LYS A 122 10.68 -5.05 -11.57
N VAL A 123 11.01 -5.70 -10.45
CA VAL A 123 12.23 -5.42 -9.66
C VAL A 123 13.49 -5.66 -10.49
N SER A 124 13.49 -6.65 -11.38
CA SER A 124 14.66 -6.94 -12.26
C SER A 124 14.90 -5.87 -13.34
N LEU A 125 13.93 -4.96 -13.56
CA LEU A 125 14.12 -3.80 -14.43
C LEU A 125 14.93 -2.68 -13.76
N GLY A 126 15.20 -2.78 -12.46
CA GLY A 126 15.92 -1.76 -11.70
C GLY A 126 17.21 -1.29 -12.33
N PRO A 127 18.16 -2.18 -12.70
CA PRO A 127 19.41 -1.77 -13.34
C PRO A 127 19.21 -0.98 -14.64
N ILE A 128 18.23 -1.34 -15.45
CA ILE A 128 17.89 -0.66 -16.70
C ILE A 128 17.32 0.74 -16.41
N ILE A 129 16.42 0.86 -15.43
CA ILE A 129 15.84 2.15 -15.02
C ILE A 129 16.94 3.09 -14.51
N ILE A 130 17.91 2.57 -13.76
CA ILE A 130 19.04 3.35 -13.25
C ILE A 130 19.91 3.89 -14.40
N ILE A 131 20.14 3.08 -15.43
CA ILE A 131 20.90 3.51 -16.62
C ILE A 131 20.16 4.61 -17.37
N TRP A 132 18.85 4.52 -17.52
CA TRP A 132 18.04 5.48 -18.27
C TRP A 132 17.81 6.80 -17.53
N VAL A 133 17.56 6.75 -16.24
CA VAL A 133 17.13 7.90 -15.43
C VAL A 133 18.29 8.50 -14.62
N GLY A 134 19.34 7.72 -14.41
CA GLY A 134 20.44 8.04 -13.49
C GLY A 134 20.19 7.48 -12.09
N ALA A 135 21.25 7.34 -11.30
CA ALA A 135 21.16 6.86 -9.93
C ALA A 135 20.55 7.91 -8.99
N GLY A 136 19.81 7.46 -7.96
CA GLY A 136 19.25 8.28 -6.90
C GLY A 136 17.71 8.32 -6.88
N THR A 137 17.14 9.27 -6.15
CA THR A 137 15.69 9.42 -5.93
C THR A 137 14.83 9.36 -7.20
N PRO A 138 15.21 9.94 -8.37
CA PRO A 138 14.40 9.81 -9.58
C PRO A 138 14.23 8.37 -10.04
N ALA A 139 15.30 7.57 -10.04
CA ALA A 139 15.24 6.15 -10.42
C ALA A 139 14.36 5.35 -9.44
N ILE A 140 14.46 5.64 -8.13
CA ILE A 140 13.66 5.00 -7.08
C ILE A 140 12.16 5.29 -7.31
N ILE A 141 11.81 6.54 -7.58
CA ILE A 141 10.42 6.93 -7.87
C ILE A 141 9.93 6.24 -9.15
N VAL A 142 10.72 6.19 -10.21
CA VAL A 142 10.36 5.49 -11.45
C VAL A 142 10.13 4.00 -11.21
N MET A 143 10.94 3.36 -10.36
CA MET A 143 10.72 1.96 -9.97
C MET A 143 9.40 1.77 -9.22
N ALA A 144 9.09 2.66 -8.28
CA ALA A 144 7.81 2.64 -7.57
C ALA A 144 6.62 2.77 -8.53
N VAL A 145 6.71 3.71 -9.48
CA VAL A 145 5.71 3.91 -10.53
C VAL A 145 5.61 2.66 -11.42
N ALA A 146 6.72 2.10 -11.89
CA ALA A 146 6.72 0.92 -12.78
C ALA A 146 6.04 -0.31 -12.13
N ILE A 147 6.20 -0.48 -10.81
CA ILE A 147 5.58 -1.60 -10.07
C ILE A 147 4.08 -1.35 -9.87
N SER A 148 3.66 -0.14 -9.51
CA SER A 148 2.27 0.17 -9.17
C SER A 148 1.38 0.46 -10.38
N LEU A 149 1.92 1.08 -11.44
CA LEU A 149 1.18 1.58 -12.60
C LEU A 149 0.34 0.50 -13.30
N VAL A 150 0.96 -0.63 -13.65
CA VAL A 150 0.29 -1.69 -14.41
C VAL A 150 -0.87 -2.29 -13.63
N VAL A 151 -0.69 -2.49 -12.33
CA VAL A 151 -1.75 -3.01 -11.45
C VAL A 151 -2.89 -2.00 -11.36
N THR A 152 -2.57 -0.70 -11.22
CA THR A 152 -3.59 0.37 -11.21
C THR A 152 -4.41 0.38 -12.50
N ILE A 153 -3.75 0.27 -13.66
CA ILE A 153 -4.43 0.23 -14.96
C ILE A 153 -5.39 -0.95 -15.00
N LEU A 154 -4.91 -2.15 -14.69
CA LEU A 154 -5.69 -3.38 -14.75
C LEU A 154 -6.89 -3.35 -13.81
N GLU A 155 -6.71 -2.95 -12.55
CA GLU A 155 -7.81 -2.89 -11.58
C GLU A 155 -8.89 -1.90 -12.00
N ASN A 156 -8.50 -0.70 -12.40
CA ASN A 156 -9.47 0.34 -12.76
C ASN A 156 -10.13 0.05 -14.11
N LEU A 157 -9.38 -0.40 -15.12
CA LEU A 157 -9.95 -0.79 -16.42
C LEU A 157 -10.95 -1.92 -16.28
N ASN A 158 -10.61 -2.97 -15.51
CA ASN A 158 -11.52 -4.06 -15.22
C ASN A 158 -12.79 -3.61 -14.49
N GLY A 159 -12.65 -2.68 -13.54
CA GLY A 159 -13.79 -2.05 -12.88
C GLY A 159 -14.71 -1.33 -13.87
N PHE A 160 -14.13 -0.53 -14.76
CA PHE A 160 -14.88 0.22 -15.78
C PHE A 160 -15.63 -0.69 -16.75
N ILE A 161 -14.97 -1.76 -17.24
CA ILE A 161 -15.57 -2.74 -18.17
C ILE A 161 -16.68 -3.54 -17.50
N LYS A 162 -16.54 -3.86 -16.21
CA LYS A 162 -17.53 -4.61 -15.42
C LYS A 162 -18.71 -3.77 -14.93
N THR A 163 -18.70 -2.46 -15.17
CA THR A 163 -19.85 -1.60 -14.80
C THR A 163 -21.12 -2.10 -15.51
N ASP A 164 -22.23 -2.07 -14.77
CA ASP A 164 -23.53 -2.57 -15.25
C ASP A 164 -23.90 -2.03 -16.63
N LYS A 165 -24.00 -2.95 -17.58
CA LYS A 165 -24.32 -2.64 -18.98
C LYS A 165 -25.73 -2.08 -19.15
N GLU A 166 -26.66 -2.37 -18.25
CA GLU A 166 -28.03 -1.83 -18.31
C GLU A 166 -28.04 -0.33 -18.01
N LEU A 167 -27.22 0.12 -17.03
CA LEU A 167 -27.06 1.54 -16.75
C LEU A 167 -26.47 2.29 -17.94
N ILE A 168 -25.52 1.68 -18.64
CA ILE A 168 -24.92 2.26 -19.84
C ILE A 168 -25.94 2.30 -21.00
N LYS A 169 -26.72 1.23 -21.20
CA LYS A 169 -27.80 1.19 -22.20
C LYS A 169 -28.85 2.24 -21.93
N MET A 170 -29.28 2.38 -20.67
CA MET A 170 -30.24 3.41 -20.25
C MET A 170 -29.71 4.80 -20.59
N ALA A 171 -28.47 5.12 -20.26
CA ALA A 171 -27.87 6.40 -20.57
C ALA A 171 -27.82 6.67 -22.09
N ASN A 172 -27.52 5.65 -22.90
CA ASN A 172 -27.51 5.76 -24.35
C ASN A 172 -28.92 6.06 -24.90
N THR A 173 -29.99 5.51 -24.29
CA THR A 173 -31.38 5.83 -24.65
C THR A 173 -31.67 7.31 -24.43
N PHE A 174 -31.07 7.93 -23.41
CA PHE A 174 -31.16 9.40 -23.20
C PHE A 174 -30.13 10.17 -24.00
N LYS A 175 -29.47 9.57 -25.00
CA LYS A 175 -28.45 10.20 -25.87
C LYS A 175 -27.27 10.79 -25.07
N ALA A 176 -26.92 10.20 -23.95
CA ALA A 176 -25.77 10.63 -23.15
C ALA A 176 -24.45 10.47 -23.93
N SER A 177 -23.60 11.50 -23.90
CA SER A 177 -22.25 11.41 -24.47
C SER A 177 -21.35 10.47 -23.70
N LYS A 178 -20.28 9.94 -24.33
CA LYS A 178 -19.29 9.09 -23.65
C LYS A 178 -18.71 9.76 -22.39
N PHE A 179 -18.48 11.06 -22.42
CA PHE A 179 -18.00 11.82 -21.28
C PHE A 179 -19.02 11.87 -20.14
N GLN A 180 -20.31 12.02 -20.46
CA GLN A 180 -21.39 11.95 -19.46
C GLN A 180 -21.51 10.56 -18.85
N ILE A 181 -21.39 9.51 -19.65
CA ILE A 181 -21.38 8.12 -19.16
C ILE A 181 -20.19 7.91 -18.22
N LEU A 182 -18.98 8.35 -18.60
CA LEU A 182 -17.79 8.24 -17.76
C LEU A 182 -18.00 8.93 -16.41
N THR A 183 -18.38 10.21 -16.43
CA THR A 183 -18.40 11.04 -15.21
C THR A 183 -19.60 10.78 -14.31
N LYS A 184 -20.77 10.42 -14.88
CA LYS A 184 -22.02 10.24 -14.14
C LYS A 184 -22.35 8.79 -13.79
N ILE A 185 -21.75 7.80 -14.49
CA ILE A 185 -22.04 6.38 -14.29
C ILE A 185 -20.76 5.64 -13.92
N ILE A 186 -19.76 5.61 -14.80
CA ILE A 186 -18.57 4.76 -14.61
C ILE A 186 -17.80 5.16 -13.36
N ILE A 187 -17.38 6.41 -13.22
CA ILE A 187 -16.60 6.88 -12.07
C ILE A 187 -17.37 6.70 -10.76
N PRO A 188 -18.65 7.13 -10.62
CA PRO A 188 -19.38 6.92 -9.38
C PRO A 188 -19.66 5.46 -9.02
N ALA A 189 -19.88 4.60 -10.02
CA ALA A 189 -20.11 3.17 -9.81
C ALA A 189 -18.83 2.44 -9.34
N ASN A 190 -17.65 2.92 -9.77
CA ASN A 190 -16.36 2.32 -9.46
C ASN A 190 -15.60 2.97 -8.30
N LEU A 191 -16.26 3.78 -7.48
CA LEU A 191 -15.60 4.44 -6.35
C LEU A 191 -14.94 3.44 -5.39
N SER A 192 -15.58 2.31 -5.14
CA SER A 192 -15.02 1.23 -4.32
C SER A 192 -13.76 0.62 -4.96
N THR A 193 -13.76 0.46 -6.27
CA THR A 193 -12.61 -0.02 -7.04
C THR A 193 -11.44 0.95 -6.95
N PHE A 194 -11.69 2.27 -7.10
CA PHE A 194 -10.64 3.28 -6.89
C PHE A 194 -10.02 3.20 -5.50
N ILE A 195 -10.84 3.11 -4.47
CA ILE A 195 -10.36 3.03 -3.09
C ILE A 195 -9.55 1.74 -2.87
N ASN A 196 -10.00 0.61 -3.40
CA ASN A 196 -9.25 -0.65 -3.30
C ASN A 196 -7.93 -0.57 -4.05
N SER A 197 -7.91 0.04 -5.23
CA SER A 197 -6.68 0.29 -5.99
C SER A 197 -5.70 1.15 -5.20
N LEU A 198 -6.15 2.20 -4.50
CA LEU A 198 -5.30 2.99 -3.61
C LEU A 198 -4.64 2.14 -2.51
N LYS A 199 -5.40 1.23 -1.88
CA LYS A 199 -4.88 0.34 -0.82
C LYS A 199 -3.81 -0.61 -1.32
N VAL A 200 -3.99 -1.16 -2.52
CA VAL A 200 -3.01 -2.04 -3.15
C VAL A 200 -1.77 -1.26 -3.56
N ASN A 201 -1.98 -0.09 -4.17
CA ASN A 201 -0.92 0.73 -4.72
C ASN A 201 0.05 1.29 -3.67
N ILE A 202 -0.44 1.66 -2.49
CA ILE A 202 0.46 2.17 -1.44
C ILE A 202 1.50 1.11 -1.05
N GLY A 203 1.08 -0.16 -0.95
CA GLY A 203 1.97 -1.28 -0.69
C GLY A 203 2.94 -1.56 -1.86
N LEU A 204 2.43 -1.56 -3.10
CA LEU A 204 3.26 -1.79 -4.29
C LEU A 204 4.29 -0.67 -4.50
N SER A 205 3.91 0.58 -4.26
CA SER A 205 4.84 1.71 -4.35
C SER A 205 5.95 1.61 -3.31
N LEU A 206 5.62 1.20 -2.08
CA LEU A 206 6.62 0.97 -1.03
C LEU A 206 7.59 -0.16 -1.42
N VAL A 207 7.09 -1.28 -1.96
CA VAL A 207 7.93 -2.36 -2.49
C VAL A 207 8.87 -1.83 -3.58
N GLY A 208 8.36 -0.98 -4.48
CA GLY A 208 9.15 -0.36 -5.53
C GLY A 208 10.25 0.55 -5.00
N VAL A 209 9.93 1.38 -4.02
CA VAL A 209 10.90 2.27 -3.36
C VAL A 209 11.99 1.47 -2.67
N ILE A 210 11.62 0.48 -1.84
CA ILE A 210 12.61 -0.34 -1.14
C ILE A 210 13.53 -1.07 -2.12
N SER A 211 12.97 -1.61 -3.21
CA SER A 211 13.77 -2.25 -4.26
C SER A 211 14.75 -1.27 -4.92
N GLY A 212 14.33 -0.03 -5.14
CA GLY A 212 15.17 1.04 -5.66
C GLY A 212 16.23 1.49 -4.66
N GLU A 213 15.85 1.68 -3.40
CA GLU A 213 16.77 2.02 -2.32
C GLU A 213 17.86 0.95 -2.14
N PHE A 214 17.54 -0.32 -2.31
CA PHE A 214 18.53 -1.42 -2.27
C PHE A 214 19.61 -1.29 -3.33
N LEU A 215 19.28 -0.71 -4.49
CA LEU A 215 20.18 -0.66 -5.63
C LEU A 215 21.03 0.62 -5.66
N VAL A 216 20.46 1.79 -5.31
CA VAL A 216 21.12 3.08 -5.63
C VAL A 216 20.97 4.15 -4.56
N SER A 217 20.33 3.87 -3.43
CA SER A 217 20.14 4.91 -2.42
C SER A 217 21.36 5.12 -1.53
N LYS A 218 21.47 6.35 -1.01
CA LYS A 218 22.43 6.73 0.05
C LYS A 218 21.71 7.11 1.36
N ALA A 219 20.38 7.03 1.38
CA ALA A 219 19.54 7.31 2.52
C ALA A 219 18.20 6.57 2.34
N GLY A 220 17.48 6.31 3.42
CA GLY A 220 16.23 5.58 3.42
C GLY A 220 16.29 4.34 4.29
N LEU A 221 15.14 3.72 4.54
CA LEU A 221 15.05 2.49 5.34
C LEU A 221 15.61 1.28 4.59
N GLY A 222 15.40 1.21 3.27
CA GLY A 222 15.99 0.19 2.42
C GLY A 222 17.51 0.31 2.35
N TYR A 223 18.04 1.53 2.28
CA TYR A 223 19.48 1.76 2.40
C TYR A 223 20.04 1.22 3.72
N LEU A 224 19.38 1.49 4.85
CA LEU A 224 19.82 0.99 6.16
C LEU A 224 19.84 -0.54 6.22
N ILE A 225 18.89 -1.21 5.56
CA ILE A 225 18.82 -2.67 5.48
C ILE A 225 20.05 -3.20 4.71
N VAL A 226 20.35 -2.65 3.53
CA VAL A 226 21.50 -3.08 2.72
C VAL A 226 22.81 -2.77 3.43
N TYR A 227 22.96 -1.55 3.92
CA TYR A 227 24.15 -1.14 4.67
C TYR A 227 24.40 -2.01 5.89
N GLY A 228 23.35 -2.25 6.70
CA GLY A 228 23.44 -3.13 7.88
C GLY A 228 23.87 -4.54 7.53
N GLY A 229 23.37 -5.09 6.41
CA GLY A 229 23.79 -6.40 5.91
C GLY A 229 25.26 -6.42 5.48
N GLN A 230 25.71 -5.41 4.75
CA GLN A 230 27.09 -5.31 4.27
C GLN A 230 28.13 -5.17 5.40
N VAL A 231 27.76 -4.51 6.50
CA VAL A 231 28.66 -4.31 7.65
C VAL A 231 28.39 -5.28 8.80
N PHE A 232 27.60 -6.33 8.55
CA PHE A 232 27.23 -7.35 9.53
C PHE A 232 26.56 -6.81 10.81
N LYS A 233 25.87 -5.65 10.70
CA LYS A 233 25.05 -5.07 11.77
C LYS A 233 23.60 -5.55 11.65
N LEU A 234 23.35 -6.82 11.90
CA LEU A 234 22.04 -7.44 11.67
C LEU A 234 20.94 -6.90 12.60
N ASP A 235 21.30 -6.37 13.77
CA ASP A 235 20.36 -5.61 14.62
C ASP A 235 19.83 -4.35 13.90
N LEU A 236 20.68 -3.67 13.12
CA LEU A 236 20.26 -2.52 12.30
C LEU A 236 19.31 -2.95 11.17
N VAL A 237 19.61 -4.07 10.52
CA VAL A 237 18.73 -4.65 9.47
C VAL A 237 17.35 -4.92 10.04
N MET A 238 17.26 -5.70 11.14
CA MET A 238 15.99 -6.09 11.75
C MET A 238 15.22 -4.87 12.29
N THR A 239 15.93 -3.92 12.90
CA THR A 239 15.33 -2.66 13.35
C THR A 239 14.72 -1.88 12.18
N SER A 240 15.45 -1.77 11.07
CA SER A 240 14.98 -1.04 9.88
C SER A 240 13.77 -1.72 9.22
N VAL A 241 13.73 -3.07 9.20
CA VAL A 241 12.57 -3.84 8.73
C VAL A 241 11.34 -3.60 9.59
N ILE A 242 11.50 -3.57 10.92
CA ILE A 242 10.38 -3.29 11.83
C ILE A 242 9.86 -1.86 11.65
N ILE A 243 10.75 -0.87 11.56
CA ILE A 243 10.38 0.53 11.31
C ILE A 243 9.65 0.63 9.97
N LEU A 244 10.15 -0.04 8.93
CA LEU A 244 9.50 -0.10 7.62
C LEU A 244 8.08 -0.66 7.72
N GLY A 245 7.88 -1.75 8.50
CA GLY A 245 6.56 -2.31 8.76
C GLY A 245 5.61 -1.32 9.45
N VAL A 246 6.11 -0.54 10.41
CA VAL A 246 5.34 0.50 11.08
C VAL A 246 4.97 1.62 10.10
N VAL A 247 5.93 2.10 9.30
CA VAL A 247 5.69 3.12 8.27
C VAL A 247 4.66 2.64 7.25
N ALA A 248 4.80 1.41 6.75
CA ALA A 248 3.83 0.79 5.84
C ALA A 248 2.42 0.74 6.45
N GLY A 249 2.32 0.33 7.72
CA GLY A 249 1.05 0.30 8.45
C GLY A 249 0.40 1.68 8.60
N LEU A 250 1.20 2.71 8.92
CA LEU A 250 0.72 4.09 9.02
C LEU A 250 0.26 4.64 7.67
N MET A 251 1.00 4.38 6.60
CA MET A 251 0.63 4.78 5.24
C MET A 251 -0.67 4.08 4.80
N TYR A 252 -0.81 2.78 5.05
CA TYR A 252 -2.04 2.04 4.78
C TYR A 252 -3.22 2.57 5.61
N ALA A 253 -3.01 2.86 6.90
CA ALA A 253 -4.02 3.43 7.76
C ALA A 253 -4.50 4.80 7.27
N SER A 254 -3.62 5.64 6.70
CA SER A 254 -4.00 6.92 6.11
C SER A 254 -4.96 6.74 4.93
N VAL A 255 -4.73 5.74 4.08
CA VAL A 255 -5.66 5.40 2.97
C VAL A 255 -7.00 4.89 3.51
N LEU A 256 -7.01 4.10 4.59
CA LEU A 256 -8.26 3.67 5.24
C LEU A 256 -9.05 4.84 5.84
N LEU A 257 -8.37 5.86 6.36
CA LEU A 257 -9.03 7.07 6.86
C LEU A 257 -9.66 7.86 5.71
N LEU A 258 -8.95 8.00 4.58
CA LEU A 258 -9.49 8.61 3.36
C LEU A 258 -10.74 7.86 2.86
N GLU A 259 -10.71 6.53 2.85
CA GLU A 259 -11.88 5.70 2.51
C GLU A 259 -13.09 6.03 3.38
N LYS A 260 -12.90 6.03 4.71
CA LYS A 260 -13.99 6.33 5.64
C LYS A 260 -14.57 7.72 5.40
N PHE A 261 -13.72 8.70 5.14
CA PHE A 261 -14.15 10.07 4.86
C PHE A 261 -14.97 10.14 3.57
N ILE A 262 -14.50 9.54 2.47
CA ILE A 262 -15.17 9.55 1.16
C ILE A 262 -16.50 8.80 1.22
N LEU A 263 -16.55 7.61 1.84
CA LEU A 263 -17.75 6.81 1.92
C LEU A 263 -18.78 7.38 2.91
N HIS A 264 -18.34 8.04 3.98
CA HIS A 264 -19.26 8.68 4.92
C HIS A 264 -19.99 9.86 4.29
N THR A 265 -19.30 10.63 3.47
CA THR A 265 -19.88 11.78 2.74
C THR A 265 -20.96 11.35 1.74
N LYS A 266 -20.89 10.11 1.18
CA LYS A 266 -21.92 9.57 0.27
C LYS A 266 -23.17 9.03 0.96
N LYS A 267 -23.13 8.68 2.25
CA LYS A 267 -24.33 8.22 3.01
C LYS A 267 -25.28 9.36 3.35
N PHE A 268 -24.90 10.60 3.13
CA PHE A 268 -25.72 11.79 3.43
C PHE A 268 -26.21 12.54 2.17
N LYS A 269 -26.00 11.98 0.96
CA LYS A 269 -26.63 12.42 -0.28
C LYS A 269 -27.48 11.27 -0.86
#